data_95168560dfd0c4b1e04b151c429a2ae8
#
_entry.id   95168560dfd0c4b1e04b151c429a2ae8
#
_cell.length_a   1.000
_cell.length_b   1.000
_cell.length_c   1.000
_cell.angle_alpha   90.00
_cell.angle_beta   90.00
_cell.angle_gamma   90.00
#
_symmetry.space_group_name_H-M   'P 1'
#
loop_
_entity.id
_entity.type
_entity.pdbx_description
1 polymer ?
#
loop_
_entity_poly.entity_id
_entity_poly.type
_entity_poly.pdbx_seq_one_letter_code
_entity_poly.pdbx_strand_id
1 'polypeptide(L)'
;MRVENRGHRLLIEAMGKIAELLEQDEVVEVYCNSQDEHIWVEYSGKGRVKSELLISADDRRKLIQTVASFSKTVANVENPIITAELPKYGYRFEGSLPEITRLPSFNIRKPAKMVYSLEDYVNNGIMSRQQAEIIRLAVERKLNILIAGGTGSGKTTLCNAVLKQIARMGDRLIILEDTRELQCEADDYESLKTSDEIDMQALLKTTLRRRPDRIIVGEVRDGAAFDMLKAWNTGHPGGLCTTHANDAAESLKRIASLAMEAAIRMPAGMIGRLVASAVNLVIFISRVNKSEAGQQTSGRKVRQVALVSGYDVEKDAYQLVTEELKALTILREGYSNAT
;
A
#
# COMPACT_ATOMS: atom_id res chain seq x y z
N MET A 1 29.60 -0.18 -12.56
CA MET A 1 29.64 1.22 -13.08
C MET A 1 29.50 1.34 -14.62
N ARG A 2 30.30 0.71 -15.50
CA ARG A 2 30.13 0.88 -16.97
C ARG A 2 28.89 0.18 -17.54
N VAL A 3 28.48 -0.96 -17.02
CA VAL A 3 27.28 -1.71 -17.48
C VAL A 3 25.98 -1.06 -17.04
N GLU A 4 25.90 -0.57 -15.79
CA GLU A 4 24.75 0.16 -15.26
C GLU A 4 24.46 1.44 -16.04
N ASN A 5 25.51 2.16 -16.47
CA ASN A 5 25.36 3.39 -17.25
C ASN A 5 24.81 3.13 -18.67
N ARG A 6 25.15 1.98 -19.29
CA ARG A 6 24.65 1.61 -20.63
C ARG A 6 23.17 1.21 -20.58
N GLY A 7 22.79 0.43 -19.57
CA GLY A 7 21.40 0.03 -19.39
C GLY A 7 20.49 1.23 -19.16
N HIS A 8 20.85 2.12 -18.26
CA HIS A 8 20.08 3.34 -17.98
C HIS A 8 19.89 4.21 -19.23
N ARG A 9 20.93 4.33 -20.07
CA ARG A 9 20.84 5.06 -21.33
C ARG A 9 19.82 4.43 -22.29
N LEU A 10 19.83 3.10 -22.41
CA LEU A 10 18.86 2.37 -23.24
C LEU A 10 17.41 2.56 -22.75
N LEU A 11 17.19 2.60 -21.43
CA LEU A 11 15.88 2.85 -20.87
C LEU A 11 15.39 4.28 -21.17
N ILE A 12 16.24 5.29 -21.01
CA ILE A 12 15.90 6.68 -21.36
C ILE A 12 15.60 6.80 -22.85
N GLU A 13 16.43 6.19 -23.71
CA GLU A 13 16.20 6.17 -25.16
C GLU A 13 14.85 5.50 -25.52
N ALA A 14 14.50 4.38 -24.85
CA ALA A 14 13.22 3.70 -25.05
C ALA A 14 12.01 4.50 -24.52
N MET A 15 12.18 5.25 -23.43
CA MET A 15 11.13 6.14 -22.89
C MET A 15 10.96 7.42 -23.72
N GLY A 16 12.01 7.91 -24.35
CA GLY A 16 11.95 9.17 -25.10
C GLY A 16 11.36 10.32 -24.26
N LYS A 17 10.36 11.03 -24.80
CA LYS A 17 9.71 12.15 -24.11
C LYS A 17 8.95 11.76 -22.84
N ILE A 18 8.65 10.46 -22.63
CA ILE A 18 8.03 9.99 -21.39
C ILE A 18 8.98 10.23 -20.21
N ALA A 19 10.30 10.14 -20.41
CA ALA A 19 11.29 10.42 -19.36
C ALA A 19 11.15 11.86 -18.82
N GLU A 20 10.94 12.85 -19.69
CA GLU A 20 10.74 14.25 -19.31
C GLU A 20 9.45 14.46 -18.52
N LEU A 21 8.37 13.74 -18.86
CA LEU A 21 7.14 13.75 -18.07
C LEU A 21 7.35 13.17 -16.68
N LEU A 22 8.12 12.08 -16.59
CA LEU A 22 8.41 11.43 -15.31
C LEU A 22 9.35 12.26 -14.41
N GLU A 23 10.06 13.24 -14.92
CA GLU A 23 10.86 14.18 -14.11
C GLU A 23 10.00 15.24 -13.40
N GLN A 24 8.80 15.52 -13.90
CA GLN A 24 7.89 16.51 -13.30
C GLN A 24 7.35 16.00 -11.96
N ASP A 25 7.44 16.82 -10.91
CA ASP A 25 7.05 16.43 -9.55
C ASP A 25 5.56 16.17 -9.39
N GLU A 26 4.72 16.88 -10.14
CA GLU A 26 3.27 16.77 -10.10
C GLU A 26 2.76 15.49 -10.81
N VAL A 27 3.57 14.88 -11.67
CA VAL A 27 3.20 13.65 -12.39
C VAL A 27 3.24 12.47 -11.44
N VAL A 28 2.11 11.76 -11.33
CA VAL A 28 1.92 10.57 -10.51
C VAL A 28 1.99 9.31 -11.35
N GLU A 29 1.39 9.35 -12.54
CA GLU A 29 1.25 8.19 -13.42
C GLU A 29 1.28 8.61 -14.89
N VAL A 30 1.96 7.83 -15.72
CA VAL A 30 2.02 8.00 -17.18
C VAL A 30 1.64 6.68 -17.82
N TYR A 31 0.70 6.69 -18.75
CA TYR A 31 0.25 5.47 -19.41
C TYR A 31 -0.20 5.68 -20.85
N CYS A 32 -0.21 4.60 -21.61
CA CYS A 32 -0.77 4.56 -22.95
C CYS A 32 -1.71 3.36 -23.10
N ASN A 33 -2.95 3.64 -23.47
CA ASN A 33 -3.96 2.61 -23.69
C ASN A 33 -3.74 1.89 -25.04
N SER A 34 -4.27 0.68 -25.14
CA SER A 34 -4.14 -0.14 -26.36
C SER A 34 -5.00 0.34 -27.54
N GLN A 35 -5.89 1.34 -27.34
CA GLN A 35 -6.84 1.81 -28.35
C GLN A 35 -6.33 2.98 -29.19
N ASP A 36 -5.40 3.76 -28.64
CA ASP A 36 -4.85 4.93 -29.33
C ASP A 36 -3.34 5.10 -29.05
N GLU A 37 -2.73 6.14 -29.59
CA GLU A 37 -1.29 6.42 -29.44
C GLU A 37 -0.99 7.54 -28.46
N HIS A 38 -2.01 8.16 -27.86
CA HIS A 38 -1.81 9.27 -26.95
C HIS A 38 -1.29 8.78 -25.58
N ILE A 39 -0.34 9.54 -25.05
CA ILE A 39 0.08 9.42 -23.66
C ILE A 39 -0.94 10.10 -22.77
N TRP A 40 -1.36 9.39 -21.73
CA TRP A 40 -2.16 9.93 -20.65
C TRP A 40 -1.29 10.18 -19.43
N VAL A 41 -1.56 11.27 -18.74
CA VAL A 41 -0.80 11.68 -17.55
C VAL A 41 -1.77 11.93 -16.41
N GLU A 42 -1.53 11.31 -15.26
CA GLU A 42 -2.22 11.65 -14.01
C GLU A 42 -1.36 12.61 -13.20
N TYR A 43 -1.89 13.79 -12.93
CA TYR A 43 -1.25 14.81 -12.11
C TYR A 43 -1.83 14.82 -10.68
N SER A 44 -0.98 15.02 -9.70
CA SER A 44 -1.40 15.21 -8.31
C SER A 44 -2.35 16.40 -8.16
N GLY A 45 -3.54 16.15 -7.64
CA GLY A 45 -4.56 17.18 -7.42
C GLY A 45 -5.35 17.65 -8.66
N LYS A 46 -4.88 17.38 -9.89
CA LYS A 46 -5.56 17.78 -11.14
C LYS A 46 -6.30 16.64 -11.84
N GLY A 47 -5.88 15.37 -11.55
CA GLY A 47 -6.44 14.18 -12.17
C GLY A 47 -5.82 13.87 -13.55
N ARG A 48 -6.56 13.11 -14.36
CA ARG A 48 -6.09 12.55 -15.65
C ARG A 48 -6.25 13.50 -16.79
N VAL A 49 -5.20 13.65 -17.58
CA VAL A 49 -5.15 14.52 -18.76
C VAL A 49 -4.63 13.72 -19.95
N LYS A 50 -5.30 13.81 -21.09
CA LYS A 50 -4.81 13.31 -22.37
C LYS A 50 -3.77 14.31 -22.90
N SER A 51 -2.52 13.88 -23.07
CA SER A 51 -1.45 14.77 -23.57
C SER A 51 -1.41 14.80 -25.11
N GLU A 52 -0.72 15.79 -25.65
CA GLU A 52 -0.43 15.89 -27.09
C GLU A 52 0.69 14.92 -27.54
N LEU A 53 1.34 14.23 -26.59
CA LEU A 53 2.40 13.30 -26.92
C LEU A 53 1.82 12.00 -27.49
N LEU A 54 2.39 11.56 -28.60
CA LEU A 54 2.09 10.30 -29.25
C LEU A 54 3.27 9.34 -29.12
N ILE A 55 2.95 8.06 -28.95
CA ILE A 55 3.91 6.97 -28.96
C ILE A 55 3.40 5.83 -29.85
N SER A 56 4.20 5.45 -30.86
CA SER A 56 3.84 4.40 -31.79
C SER A 56 3.75 3.02 -31.10
N ALA A 57 3.01 2.09 -31.72
CA ALA A 57 2.94 0.70 -31.25
C ALA A 57 4.32 0.03 -31.15
N ASP A 58 5.21 0.32 -32.11
CA ASP A 58 6.57 -0.22 -32.14
C ASP A 58 7.43 0.33 -31.00
N ASP A 59 7.32 1.62 -30.70
CA ASP A 59 8.08 2.21 -29.59
C ASP A 59 7.56 1.72 -28.23
N ARG A 60 6.26 1.52 -28.09
CA ARG A 60 5.67 0.87 -26.90
C ARG A 60 6.21 -0.55 -26.71
N ARG A 61 6.23 -1.34 -27.81
CA ARG A 61 6.81 -2.68 -27.78
C ARG A 61 8.29 -2.66 -27.37
N LYS A 62 9.07 -1.77 -27.94
CA LYS A 62 10.49 -1.57 -27.58
C LYS A 62 10.66 -1.21 -26.09
N LEU A 63 9.82 -0.30 -25.59
CA LEU A 63 9.84 0.08 -24.17
C LEU A 63 9.57 -1.13 -23.28
N ILE A 64 8.49 -1.90 -23.55
CA ILE A 64 8.13 -3.10 -22.77
C ILE A 64 9.25 -4.13 -22.80
N GLN A 65 9.82 -4.42 -23.98
CA GLN A 65 10.92 -5.38 -24.13
C GLN A 65 12.21 -4.90 -23.44
N THR A 66 12.50 -3.59 -23.49
CA THR A 66 13.63 -3.01 -22.77
C THR A 66 13.47 -3.18 -21.28
N VAL A 67 12.29 -2.87 -20.72
CA VAL A 67 12.00 -3.05 -19.29
C VAL A 67 12.09 -4.54 -18.91
N ALA A 68 11.52 -5.44 -19.70
CA ALA A 68 11.61 -6.89 -19.46
C ALA A 68 13.05 -7.36 -19.34
N SER A 69 13.94 -6.87 -20.22
CA SER A 69 15.37 -7.25 -20.21
C SER A 69 16.08 -6.87 -18.89
N PHE A 70 15.68 -5.75 -18.25
CA PHE A 70 16.22 -5.37 -16.95
C PHE A 70 15.68 -6.24 -15.81
N SER A 71 14.48 -6.77 -15.96
CA SER A 71 13.86 -7.69 -14.99
C SER A 71 14.27 -9.15 -15.22
N LYS A 72 15.26 -9.39 -16.11
CA LYS A 72 15.76 -10.72 -16.49
C LYS A 72 14.65 -11.63 -17.03
N THR A 73 13.63 -11.07 -17.64
CA THR A 73 12.53 -11.77 -18.31
C THR A 73 12.44 -11.34 -19.79
N VAL A 74 11.59 -12.00 -20.54
CA VAL A 74 11.39 -11.73 -21.97
C VAL A 74 9.92 -11.42 -22.20
N ALA A 75 9.65 -10.26 -22.81
CA ALA A 75 8.29 -9.90 -23.27
C ALA A 75 8.04 -10.53 -24.66
N ASN A 76 7.22 -11.55 -24.70
CA ASN A 76 6.87 -12.29 -25.93
C ASN A 76 5.45 -12.87 -25.82
N VAL A 77 5.07 -13.73 -26.77
CA VAL A 77 3.76 -14.41 -26.84
C VAL A 77 3.48 -15.26 -25.59
N GLU A 78 4.50 -15.90 -25.02
CA GLU A 78 4.38 -16.75 -23.84
C GLU A 78 4.29 -15.92 -22.54
N ASN A 79 4.97 -14.76 -22.53
CA ASN A 79 4.97 -13.80 -21.42
C ASN A 79 4.53 -12.42 -21.91
N PRO A 80 3.23 -12.21 -22.18
CA PRO A 80 2.72 -10.96 -22.75
C PRO A 80 2.54 -9.84 -21.73
N ILE A 81 2.61 -10.14 -20.44
CA ILE A 81 2.49 -9.17 -19.33
C ILE A 81 3.84 -9.03 -18.64
N ILE A 82 4.32 -7.80 -18.52
CA ILE A 82 5.56 -7.46 -17.83
C ILE A 82 5.23 -6.53 -16.66
N THR A 83 5.41 -7.05 -15.46
CA THR A 83 5.37 -6.25 -14.23
C THR A 83 6.80 -6.08 -13.71
N ALA A 84 7.24 -4.84 -13.53
CA ALA A 84 8.62 -4.53 -13.16
C ALA A 84 8.72 -3.24 -12.34
N GLU A 85 9.88 -3.05 -11.73
CA GLU A 85 10.30 -1.78 -11.16
C GLU A 85 11.36 -1.18 -12.09
N LEU A 86 11.14 0.06 -12.57
CA LEU A 86 12.09 0.71 -13.47
C LEU A 86 13.43 0.91 -12.77
N PRO A 87 14.53 0.39 -13.33
CA PRO A 87 15.85 0.52 -12.73
C PRO A 87 16.20 1.99 -12.47
N LYS A 88 16.82 2.26 -11.32
CA LYS A 88 17.25 3.59 -10.85
C LYS A 88 16.11 4.54 -10.45
N TYR A 89 14.92 4.42 -11.04
CA TYR A 89 13.78 5.29 -10.71
C TYR A 89 12.91 4.72 -9.59
N GLY A 90 12.88 3.39 -9.42
CA GLY A 90 11.99 2.71 -8.49
C GLY A 90 10.51 2.87 -8.87
N TYR A 91 10.21 3.25 -10.13
CA TYR A 91 8.84 3.44 -10.59
C TYR A 91 8.24 2.09 -11.00
N ARG A 92 7.00 1.84 -10.58
CA ARG A 92 6.28 0.64 -10.99
C ARG A 92 5.91 0.72 -12.46
N PHE A 93 6.26 -0.31 -13.20
CA PHE A 93 5.95 -0.49 -14.62
C PHE A 93 5.05 -1.71 -14.81
N GLU A 94 4.03 -1.57 -15.61
CA GLU A 94 3.26 -2.67 -16.16
C GLU A 94 3.14 -2.47 -17.67
N GLY A 95 3.49 -3.50 -18.45
CA GLY A 95 3.40 -3.52 -19.89
C GLY A 95 2.64 -4.73 -20.39
N SER A 96 1.85 -4.57 -21.46
CA SER A 96 1.07 -5.64 -22.06
C SER A 96 1.24 -5.65 -23.57
N LEU A 97 1.44 -6.85 -24.12
CA LEU A 97 1.62 -7.07 -25.56
C LEU A 97 0.29 -7.46 -26.25
N PRO A 98 0.23 -7.40 -27.60
CA PRO A 98 -0.99 -7.66 -28.39
C PRO A 98 -1.65 -9.03 -28.20
N GLU A 99 -1.01 -9.98 -27.57
CA GLU A 99 -1.59 -11.29 -27.23
C GLU A 99 -2.81 -11.16 -26.31
N ILE A 100 -2.83 -10.08 -25.49
CA ILE A 100 -3.91 -9.80 -24.53
C ILE A 100 -4.52 -8.40 -24.71
N THR A 101 -3.91 -7.55 -25.54
CA THR A 101 -4.37 -6.19 -25.85
C THR A 101 -4.43 -5.98 -27.35
N ARG A 102 -5.14 -4.94 -27.84
CA ARG A 102 -5.18 -4.65 -29.28
C ARG A 102 -3.83 -4.16 -29.81
N LEU A 103 -3.19 -3.26 -29.08
CA LEU A 103 -1.85 -2.74 -29.35
C LEU A 103 -1.05 -2.80 -28.05
N PRO A 104 0.28 -2.78 -28.08
CA PRO A 104 1.07 -2.70 -26.85
C PRO A 104 0.60 -1.55 -25.98
N SER A 105 0.41 -1.79 -24.69
CA SER A 105 0.01 -0.79 -23.71
C SER A 105 0.93 -0.83 -22.51
N PHE A 106 1.06 0.28 -21.80
CA PHE A 106 1.86 0.33 -20.58
C PHE A 106 1.34 1.35 -19.58
N ASN A 107 1.74 1.17 -18.35
CA ASN A 107 1.50 2.07 -17.23
C ASN A 107 2.81 2.22 -16.44
N ILE A 108 3.17 3.47 -16.12
CA ILE A 108 4.32 3.81 -15.25
C ILE A 108 3.81 4.65 -14.10
N ARG A 109 3.90 4.13 -12.89
CA ARG A 109 3.45 4.83 -11.69
C ARG A 109 4.62 5.18 -10.79
N LYS A 110 4.71 6.47 -10.43
CA LYS A 110 5.73 6.97 -9.51
C LYS A 110 5.36 6.65 -8.06
N PRO A 111 6.31 6.31 -7.20
CA PRO A 111 6.09 6.33 -5.76
C PRO A 111 5.77 7.74 -5.28
N ALA A 112 5.03 7.89 -4.21
CA ALA A 112 4.74 9.19 -3.62
C ALA A 112 6.06 9.87 -3.19
N LYS A 113 6.33 11.10 -3.68
CA LYS A 113 7.55 11.84 -3.32
C LYS A 113 7.50 12.45 -1.93
N MET A 114 6.31 12.83 -1.46
CA MET A 114 6.14 13.50 -0.17
C MET A 114 5.56 12.54 0.87
N VAL A 115 6.27 12.39 1.98
CA VAL A 115 5.75 11.75 3.17
C VAL A 115 5.09 12.82 4.05
N TYR A 116 3.76 12.85 4.02
CA TYR A 116 2.98 13.72 4.90
C TYR A 116 3.11 13.27 6.36
N SER A 117 3.09 14.24 7.28
CA SER A 117 2.92 13.95 8.70
C SER A 117 1.42 13.84 9.06
N LEU A 118 1.10 13.27 10.23
CA LEU A 118 -0.29 13.29 10.73
C LEU A 118 -0.80 14.73 10.92
N GLU A 119 0.09 15.68 11.23
CA GLU A 119 -0.25 17.10 11.35
C GLU A 119 -0.65 17.72 9.99
N ASP A 120 0.04 17.31 8.90
CA ASP A 120 -0.35 17.75 7.56
C ASP A 120 -1.75 17.23 7.18
N TYR A 121 -2.11 16.02 7.60
CA TYR A 121 -3.46 15.49 7.42
C TYR A 121 -4.52 16.30 8.17
N VAL A 122 -4.21 16.76 9.39
CA VAL A 122 -5.10 17.61 10.19
C VAL A 122 -5.22 18.99 9.56
N ASN A 123 -4.10 19.62 9.19
CA ASN A 123 -4.07 20.97 8.62
C ASN A 123 -4.77 21.03 7.25
N ASN A 124 -4.72 19.95 6.48
CA ASN A 124 -5.43 19.82 5.20
C ASN A 124 -6.89 19.36 5.36
N GLY A 125 -7.41 19.21 6.59
CA GLY A 125 -8.78 18.79 6.85
C GLY A 125 -9.12 17.34 6.44
N ILE A 126 -8.08 16.50 6.21
CA ILE A 126 -8.25 15.10 5.81
C ILE A 126 -8.62 14.23 7.00
N MET A 127 -8.15 14.57 8.21
CA MET A 127 -8.55 13.93 9.47
C MET A 127 -8.77 14.96 10.57
N SER A 128 -9.48 14.56 11.64
CA SER A 128 -9.63 15.37 12.84
C SER A 128 -8.37 15.34 13.72
N ARG A 129 -8.21 16.32 14.62
CA ARG A 129 -7.16 16.28 15.64
C ARG A 129 -7.29 15.08 16.58
N GLN A 130 -8.52 14.68 16.90
CA GLN A 130 -8.80 13.53 17.73
C GLN A 130 -8.39 12.22 17.04
N GLN A 131 -8.68 12.08 15.74
CA GLN A 131 -8.20 10.95 14.94
C GLN A 131 -6.68 10.85 14.92
N ALA A 132 -5.99 11.96 14.71
CA ALA A 132 -4.52 12.00 14.74
C ALA A 132 -3.97 11.61 16.11
N GLU A 133 -4.61 12.05 17.20
CA GLU A 133 -4.21 11.71 18.56
C GLU A 133 -4.43 10.23 18.88
N ILE A 134 -5.55 9.63 18.45
CA ILE A 134 -5.80 8.18 18.56
C ILE A 134 -4.67 7.39 17.87
N ILE A 135 -4.29 7.81 16.67
CA ILE A 135 -3.22 7.15 15.90
C ILE A 135 -1.88 7.27 16.62
N ARG A 136 -1.52 8.44 17.17
CA ARG A 136 -0.28 8.62 17.94
C ARG A 136 -0.24 7.69 19.17
N LEU A 137 -1.31 7.70 19.97
CA LEU A 137 -1.41 6.84 21.14
C LEU A 137 -1.34 5.35 20.76
N ALA A 138 -1.98 4.95 19.65
CA ALA A 138 -1.91 3.58 19.14
C ALA A 138 -0.45 3.19 18.77
N VAL A 139 0.29 4.07 18.10
CA VAL A 139 1.71 3.86 17.76
C VAL A 139 2.58 3.75 19.01
N GLU A 140 2.40 4.65 19.99
CA GLU A 140 3.15 4.65 21.27
C GLU A 140 2.90 3.40 22.08
N ARG A 141 1.67 2.88 22.07
CA ARG A 141 1.25 1.65 22.76
C ARG A 141 1.52 0.37 21.99
N LYS A 142 2.21 0.46 20.86
CA LYS A 142 2.49 -0.69 19.98
C LYS A 142 1.23 -1.46 19.57
N LEU A 143 0.14 -0.76 19.30
CA LEU A 143 -1.06 -1.38 18.75
C LEU A 143 -0.87 -1.73 17.27
N ASN A 144 -1.43 -2.86 16.83
CA ASN A 144 -1.42 -3.26 15.44
C ASN A 144 -2.50 -2.47 14.68
N ILE A 145 -2.09 -1.80 13.62
CA ILE A 145 -2.91 -0.85 12.87
C ILE A 145 -3.19 -1.39 11.47
N LEU A 146 -4.47 -1.45 11.09
CA LEU A 146 -4.93 -1.78 9.75
C LEU A 146 -5.46 -0.52 9.06
N ILE A 147 -4.90 -0.18 7.89
CA ILE A 147 -5.39 0.93 7.06
C ILE A 147 -6.19 0.38 5.90
N ALA A 148 -7.46 0.77 5.81
CA ALA A 148 -8.40 0.31 4.82
C ALA A 148 -8.85 1.43 3.88
N GLY A 149 -9.21 1.08 2.65
CA GLY A 149 -9.78 2.01 1.68
C GLY A 149 -9.75 1.48 0.25
N GLY A 150 -10.48 2.11 -0.64
CA GLY A 150 -10.52 1.77 -2.07
C GLY A 150 -9.22 2.10 -2.82
N THR A 151 -9.17 1.74 -4.11
CA THR A 151 -8.05 2.08 -4.99
C THR A 151 -7.89 3.60 -5.12
N GLY A 152 -6.66 4.10 -4.93
CA GLY A 152 -6.34 5.53 -5.00
C GLY A 152 -6.95 6.39 -3.88
N SER A 153 -7.46 5.79 -2.80
CA SER A 153 -7.97 6.52 -1.63
C SER A 153 -6.86 7.19 -0.81
N GLY A 154 -5.59 6.79 -1.01
CA GLY A 154 -4.45 7.32 -0.28
C GLY A 154 -3.98 6.44 0.88
N LYS A 155 -4.31 5.12 0.88
CA LYS A 155 -3.85 4.17 1.90
C LYS A 155 -2.33 4.18 2.10
N THR A 156 -1.56 4.01 1.02
CA THR A 156 -0.09 3.99 1.07
C THR A 156 0.46 5.32 1.58
N THR A 157 -0.14 6.45 1.18
CA THR A 157 0.27 7.78 1.66
C THR A 157 0.00 7.94 3.16
N LEU A 158 -1.16 7.47 3.64
CA LEU A 158 -1.48 7.47 5.07
C LEU A 158 -0.61 6.46 5.84
N CYS A 159 -0.32 5.29 5.24
CA CYS A 159 0.61 4.31 5.80
C CYS A 159 1.99 4.94 6.04
N ASN A 160 2.51 5.70 5.06
CA ASN A 160 3.77 6.43 5.21
C ASN A 160 3.70 7.50 6.33
N ALA A 161 2.57 8.18 6.51
CA ALA A 161 2.39 9.14 7.61
C ALA A 161 2.43 8.46 8.99
N VAL A 162 1.80 7.29 9.11
CA VAL A 162 1.85 6.47 10.35
C VAL A 162 3.24 5.88 10.54
N LEU A 163 3.87 5.38 9.47
CA LEU A 163 5.24 4.83 9.51
C LEU A 163 6.26 5.89 9.95
N LYS A 164 6.11 7.14 9.51
CA LYS A 164 6.93 8.27 9.98
C LYS A 164 6.79 8.50 11.49
N GLN A 165 5.60 8.26 12.05
CA GLN A 165 5.40 8.32 13.50
C GLN A 165 6.05 7.12 14.20
N ILE A 166 5.94 5.92 13.64
CA ILE A 166 6.58 4.69 14.14
C ILE A 166 8.12 4.82 14.13
N ALA A 167 8.70 5.38 13.08
CA ALA A 167 10.15 5.56 12.93
C ALA A 167 10.79 6.34 14.10
N ARG A 168 10.02 7.21 14.77
CA ARG A 168 10.49 7.99 15.93
C ARG A 168 10.54 7.19 17.23
N MET A 169 10.03 5.97 17.25
CA MET A 169 9.99 5.13 18.46
C MET A 169 11.30 4.39 18.73
N GLY A 170 12.25 4.38 17.79
CA GLY A 170 13.52 3.69 17.91
C GLY A 170 13.44 2.16 17.84
N ASP A 171 12.32 1.63 17.37
CA ASP A 171 12.11 0.19 17.18
C ASP A 171 12.79 -0.29 15.87
N ARG A 172 13.25 -1.55 15.87
CA ARG A 172 13.71 -2.24 14.66
C ARG A 172 12.51 -2.64 13.79
N LEU A 173 12.46 -2.12 12.58
CA LEU A 173 11.36 -2.35 11.64
C LEU A 173 11.75 -3.33 10.53
N ILE A 174 10.90 -4.32 10.26
CA ILE A 174 10.99 -5.11 9.04
C ILE A 174 9.77 -4.80 8.18
N ILE A 175 10.01 -4.31 6.97
CA ILE A 175 8.99 -3.88 6.02
C ILE A 175 8.91 -4.88 4.90
N LEU A 176 7.70 -5.38 4.61
CA LEU A 176 7.43 -6.39 3.61
C LEU A 176 6.48 -5.83 2.55
N GLU A 177 6.86 -5.90 1.27
CA GLU A 177 6.09 -5.32 0.17
C GLU A 177 6.18 -6.18 -1.10
N ASP A 178 5.15 -6.13 -1.93
CA ASP A 178 5.21 -6.65 -3.31
C ASP A 178 5.95 -5.69 -4.23
N THR A 179 5.77 -4.41 -4.01
CA THR A 179 6.49 -3.31 -4.70
C THR A 179 6.83 -2.27 -3.66
N ARG A 180 8.05 -1.76 -3.68
CA ARG A 180 8.51 -0.73 -2.73
C ARG A 180 7.77 0.58 -2.93
N GLU A 181 6.86 0.88 -2.01
CA GLU A 181 6.08 2.13 -1.95
C GLU A 181 6.22 2.82 -0.58
N LEU A 182 6.58 2.05 0.46
CA LEU A 182 6.74 2.58 1.80
C LEU A 182 8.09 3.28 1.97
N GLN A 183 8.05 4.44 2.60
CA GLN A 183 9.21 5.28 2.85
C GLN A 183 9.46 5.33 4.35
N CYS A 184 10.54 4.72 4.80
CA CYS A 184 10.91 4.61 6.21
C CYS A 184 12.10 5.52 6.52
N GLU A 185 11.97 6.33 7.56
CA GLU A 185 13.02 7.22 8.08
C GLU A 185 13.61 6.68 9.40
N ALA A 186 13.33 5.42 9.78
CA ALA A 186 13.90 4.83 10.98
C ALA A 186 15.39 4.50 10.79
N ASP A 187 16.18 4.61 11.86
CA ASP A 187 17.62 4.28 11.81
C ASP A 187 17.85 2.77 11.62
N ASP A 188 17.03 1.92 12.24
CA ASP A 188 17.11 0.46 12.14
C ASP A 188 15.90 -0.13 11.44
N TYR A 189 15.98 -0.27 10.12
CA TYR A 189 14.96 -0.96 9.35
C TYR A 189 15.53 -1.79 8.22
N GLU A 190 14.80 -2.80 7.82
CA GLU A 190 15.07 -3.60 6.64
C GLU A 190 13.82 -3.72 5.77
N SER A 191 13.93 -3.42 4.48
CA SER A 191 12.85 -3.56 3.50
C SER A 191 13.07 -4.79 2.64
N LEU A 192 12.15 -5.73 2.70
CA LEU A 192 12.12 -6.96 1.92
C LEU A 192 11.01 -6.86 0.88
N LYS A 193 11.25 -7.39 -0.31
CA LYS A 193 10.31 -7.39 -1.41
C LYS A 193 10.10 -8.81 -1.92
N THR A 194 8.86 -9.14 -2.31
CA THR A 194 8.55 -10.39 -3.00
C THR A 194 9.24 -10.48 -4.36
N SER A 195 9.41 -11.68 -4.85
CA SER A 195 9.89 -11.99 -6.20
C SER A 195 9.06 -13.13 -6.78
N ASP A 196 9.31 -13.50 -8.03
CA ASP A 196 8.62 -14.61 -8.68
C ASP A 196 8.79 -15.95 -7.91
N GLU A 197 9.87 -16.08 -7.14
CA GLU A 197 10.22 -17.29 -6.38
C GLU A 197 9.91 -17.17 -4.88
N ILE A 198 9.75 -15.96 -4.35
CA ILE A 198 9.59 -15.68 -2.91
C ILE A 198 8.32 -14.86 -2.69
N ASP A 199 7.30 -15.50 -2.17
CA ASP A 199 6.02 -14.87 -1.84
C ASP A 199 6.02 -14.15 -0.48
N MET A 200 4.93 -13.48 -0.16
CA MET A 200 4.74 -12.74 1.10
C MET A 200 4.77 -13.68 2.32
N GLN A 201 4.29 -14.91 2.20
CA GLN A 201 4.35 -15.89 3.29
C GLN A 201 5.79 -16.29 3.63
N ALA A 202 6.62 -16.51 2.61
CA ALA A 202 8.04 -16.82 2.79
C ALA A 202 8.78 -15.66 3.45
N LEU A 203 8.48 -14.41 3.06
CA LEU A 203 9.02 -13.21 3.68
C LEU A 203 8.62 -13.10 5.16
N LEU A 204 7.34 -13.31 5.50
CA LEU A 204 6.87 -13.30 6.89
C LEU A 204 7.59 -14.34 7.75
N LYS A 205 7.72 -15.58 7.26
CA LYS A 205 8.47 -16.64 7.98
C LYS A 205 9.95 -16.28 8.18
N THR A 206 10.57 -15.67 7.19
CA THR A 206 11.95 -15.20 7.25
C THR A 206 12.13 -14.06 8.26
N THR A 207 11.16 -13.15 8.31
CA THR A 207 11.14 -11.99 9.20
C THR A 207 11.24 -12.37 10.66
N LEU A 208 10.55 -13.42 11.09
CA LEU A 208 10.58 -13.91 12.49
C LEU A 208 11.99 -14.31 12.97
N ARG A 209 12.92 -14.60 12.06
CA ARG A 209 14.33 -14.90 12.36
C ARG A 209 15.25 -13.68 12.35
N ARG A 210 14.71 -12.50 12.01
CA ARG A 210 15.46 -11.22 11.91
C ARG A 210 15.30 -10.34 13.13
N ARG A 211 14.61 -10.83 14.18
CA ARG A 211 14.39 -10.14 15.44
C ARG A 211 13.76 -8.76 15.29
N PRO A 212 12.60 -8.64 14.61
CA PRO A 212 11.89 -7.38 14.48
C PRO A 212 11.25 -6.97 15.80
N ASP A 213 11.23 -5.67 16.09
CA ASP A 213 10.35 -5.10 17.11
C ASP A 213 8.95 -4.88 16.53
N ARG A 214 8.86 -4.47 15.23
CA ARG A 214 7.60 -4.31 14.53
C ARG A 214 7.68 -4.88 13.10
N ILE A 215 6.60 -5.49 12.66
CA ILE A 215 6.46 -6.04 11.30
C ILE A 215 5.45 -5.19 10.53
N ILE A 216 5.91 -4.56 9.46
CA ILE A 216 5.11 -3.71 8.60
C ILE A 216 4.84 -4.46 7.29
N VAL A 217 3.58 -4.59 6.89
CA VAL A 217 3.19 -5.23 5.62
C VAL A 217 2.53 -4.18 4.74
N GLY A 218 3.14 -3.86 3.60
CA GLY A 218 2.65 -2.80 2.71
C GLY A 218 1.20 -3.03 2.32
N GLU A 219 0.88 -4.23 1.87
CA GLU A 219 -0.48 -4.68 1.61
C GLU A 219 -0.58 -6.21 1.73
N VAL A 220 -1.68 -6.71 2.29
CA VAL A 220 -1.99 -8.15 2.30
C VAL A 220 -3.16 -8.44 1.36
N ARG A 221 -2.98 -9.46 0.49
CA ARG A 221 -3.91 -9.78 -0.60
C ARG A 221 -4.35 -11.22 -0.66
N ASP A 222 -3.71 -12.10 0.10
CA ASP A 222 -3.83 -13.55 0.06
C ASP A 222 -3.72 -14.19 1.45
N GLY A 223 -3.53 -15.51 1.50
CA GLY A 223 -3.35 -16.28 2.73
C GLY A 223 -2.21 -15.84 3.64
N ALA A 224 -1.28 -15.01 3.19
CA ALA A 224 -0.24 -14.40 4.02
C ALA A 224 -0.83 -13.60 5.21
N ALA A 225 -2.09 -13.18 5.09
CA ALA A 225 -2.84 -12.56 6.20
C ALA A 225 -2.81 -13.44 7.47
N PHE A 226 -2.90 -14.75 7.35
CA PHE A 226 -2.87 -15.65 8.50
C PHE A 226 -1.53 -15.63 9.22
N ASP A 227 -0.41 -15.68 8.48
CA ASP A 227 0.92 -15.64 9.08
C ASP A 227 1.22 -14.26 9.68
N MET A 228 0.75 -13.17 9.05
CA MET A 228 0.82 -11.82 9.60
C MET A 228 0.08 -11.70 10.94
N LEU A 229 -1.17 -12.16 11.01
CA LEU A 229 -1.97 -12.12 12.25
C LEU A 229 -1.30 -12.92 13.37
N LYS A 230 -0.76 -14.10 13.06
CA LYS A 230 0.00 -14.91 14.03
C LYS A 230 1.23 -14.18 14.53
N ALA A 231 2.02 -13.57 13.63
CA ALA A 231 3.21 -12.83 13.99
C ALA A 231 2.88 -11.65 14.92
N TRP A 232 1.84 -10.89 14.60
CA TRP A 232 1.37 -9.77 15.43
C TRP A 232 0.84 -10.20 16.79
N ASN A 233 0.19 -11.36 16.86
CA ASN A 233 -0.40 -11.89 18.11
C ASN A 233 0.62 -12.63 19.00
N THR A 234 1.81 -12.95 18.49
CA THR A 234 2.81 -13.77 19.18
C THR A 234 4.15 -13.06 19.38
N GLY A 235 4.15 -11.87 19.97
CA GLY A 235 5.37 -11.21 20.43
C GLY A 235 5.91 -10.11 19.51
N HIS A 236 5.21 -9.73 18.42
CA HIS A 236 5.61 -8.65 17.52
C HIS A 236 4.48 -7.60 17.39
N PRO A 237 4.13 -6.91 18.51
CA PRO A 237 3.07 -5.89 18.50
C PRO A 237 3.51 -4.62 17.78
N GLY A 238 2.55 -3.76 17.41
CA GLY A 238 2.82 -2.48 16.74
C GLY A 238 3.01 -2.60 15.25
N GLY A 239 2.43 -3.63 14.66
CA GLY A 239 2.41 -3.84 13.22
C GLY A 239 1.55 -2.80 12.49
N LEU A 240 1.81 -2.65 11.19
CA LEU A 240 1.06 -1.78 10.29
C LEU A 240 0.83 -2.51 8.98
N CYS A 241 -0.41 -2.50 8.48
CA CYS A 241 -0.75 -3.12 7.20
C CYS A 241 -1.80 -2.32 6.46
N THR A 242 -1.85 -2.44 5.13
CA THR A 242 -2.97 -1.92 4.34
C THR A 242 -3.81 -3.04 3.72
N THR A 243 -5.09 -2.76 3.48
CA THR A 243 -5.99 -3.67 2.75
C THR A 243 -7.05 -2.89 1.97
N HIS A 244 -7.64 -3.52 0.97
CA HIS A 244 -8.77 -2.97 0.23
C HIS A 244 -10.09 -3.33 0.93
N ALA A 245 -10.84 -2.30 1.37
CA ALA A 245 -12.19 -2.45 1.91
C ALA A 245 -12.98 -1.14 1.79
N ASN A 246 -14.30 -1.20 2.03
CA ASN A 246 -15.21 -0.07 1.91
C ASN A 246 -15.54 0.61 3.25
N ASP A 247 -15.22 -0.02 4.37
CA ASP A 247 -15.31 0.52 5.72
C ASP A 247 -14.43 -0.25 6.72
N ALA A 248 -14.44 0.15 7.99
CA ALA A 248 -13.64 -0.47 9.03
C ALA A 248 -14.06 -1.92 9.33
N ALA A 249 -15.35 -2.21 9.41
CA ALA A 249 -15.85 -3.55 9.74
C ALA A 249 -15.59 -4.52 8.57
N GLU A 250 -15.84 -4.09 7.34
CA GLU A 250 -15.56 -4.87 6.13
C GLU A 250 -14.06 -5.16 5.96
N SER A 251 -13.18 -4.27 6.43
CA SER A 251 -11.74 -4.53 6.38
C SER A 251 -11.32 -5.73 7.24
N LEU A 252 -11.91 -5.88 8.42
CA LEU A 252 -11.65 -7.02 9.30
C LEU A 252 -12.20 -8.32 8.71
N LYS A 253 -13.40 -8.29 8.12
CA LYS A 253 -13.96 -9.44 7.38
C LYS A 253 -13.09 -9.82 6.18
N ARG A 254 -12.54 -8.81 5.47
CA ARG A 254 -11.62 -9.05 4.36
C ARG A 254 -10.34 -9.74 4.83
N ILE A 255 -9.73 -9.29 5.94
CA ILE A 255 -8.56 -9.94 6.53
C ILE A 255 -8.89 -11.36 6.97
N ALA A 256 -10.06 -11.61 7.59
CA ALA A 256 -10.51 -12.94 7.95
C ALA A 256 -10.65 -13.86 6.72
N SER A 257 -11.26 -13.36 5.66
CA SER A 257 -11.41 -14.11 4.39
C SER A 257 -10.06 -14.49 3.79
N LEU A 258 -9.10 -13.55 3.73
CA LEU A 258 -7.75 -13.82 3.26
C LEU A 258 -7.02 -14.85 4.14
N ALA A 259 -7.13 -14.71 5.47
CA ALA A 259 -6.53 -15.66 6.40
C ALA A 259 -7.09 -17.07 6.23
N MET A 260 -8.36 -17.22 5.88
CA MET A 260 -9.00 -18.53 5.62
C MET A 260 -8.41 -19.25 4.40
N GLU A 261 -7.83 -18.55 3.44
CA GLU A 261 -7.16 -19.16 2.28
C GLU A 261 -5.98 -20.07 2.72
N ALA A 262 -5.25 -19.69 3.79
CA ALA A 262 -4.17 -20.49 4.36
C ALA A 262 -4.63 -21.42 5.50
N ALA A 263 -5.71 -21.06 6.21
CA ALA A 263 -6.20 -21.74 7.40
C ALA A 263 -7.39 -22.68 7.09
N ILE A 264 -7.32 -23.47 6.03
CA ILE A 264 -8.40 -24.27 5.43
C ILE A 264 -9.17 -25.17 6.45
N ARG A 265 -8.55 -25.55 7.56
CA ARG A 265 -9.16 -26.43 8.58
C ARG A 265 -9.62 -25.68 9.84
N MET A 266 -9.50 -24.36 9.89
CA MET A 266 -9.85 -23.57 11.07
C MET A 266 -11.29 -23.07 10.93
N PRO A 267 -12.16 -23.24 11.96
CA PRO A 267 -13.50 -22.68 11.93
C PRO A 267 -13.49 -21.15 11.78
N ALA A 268 -14.45 -20.60 11.02
CA ALA A 268 -14.53 -19.15 10.75
C ALA A 268 -14.57 -18.31 12.04
N GLY A 269 -15.31 -18.75 13.07
CA GLY A 269 -15.35 -18.07 14.37
C GLY A 269 -13.98 -18.01 15.09
N MET A 270 -13.09 -18.99 14.88
CA MET A 270 -11.72 -18.93 15.40
C MET A 270 -10.87 -17.91 14.64
N ILE A 271 -11.06 -17.81 13.32
CA ILE A 271 -10.38 -16.79 12.50
C ILE A 271 -10.88 -15.39 12.90
N GLY A 272 -12.19 -15.21 13.09
CA GLY A 272 -12.76 -13.93 13.57
C GLY A 272 -12.15 -13.49 14.91
N ARG A 273 -12.02 -14.41 15.86
CA ARG A 273 -11.32 -14.15 17.15
C ARG A 273 -9.84 -13.82 16.94
N LEU A 274 -9.13 -14.55 16.09
CA LEU A 274 -7.71 -14.28 15.78
C LEU A 274 -7.55 -12.87 15.20
N VAL A 275 -8.38 -12.46 14.26
CA VAL A 275 -8.36 -11.11 13.69
C VAL A 275 -8.62 -10.06 14.78
N ALA A 276 -9.65 -10.26 15.62
CA ALA A 276 -9.98 -9.31 16.68
C ALA A 276 -8.89 -9.21 17.77
N SER A 277 -8.14 -10.29 18.04
CA SER A 277 -7.02 -10.26 18.99
C SER A 277 -5.77 -9.62 18.38
N ALA A 278 -5.54 -9.79 17.08
CA ALA A 278 -4.32 -9.32 16.42
C ALA A 278 -4.44 -7.89 15.89
N VAL A 279 -5.60 -7.46 15.40
CA VAL A 279 -5.82 -6.09 14.89
C VAL A 279 -6.46 -5.24 15.97
N ASN A 280 -5.81 -4.15 16.36
CA ASN A 280 -6.27 -3.31 17.47
C ASN A 280 -6.94 -2.02 17.01
N LEU A 281 -6.45 -1.42 15.91
CA LEU A 281 -6.98 -0.18 15.34
C LEU A 281 -7.21 -0.33 13.85
N VAL A 282 -8.36 0.13 13.37
CA VAL A 282 -8.65 0.24 11.94
C VAL A 282 -8.81 1.71 11.57
N ILE A 283 -8.15 2.13 10.49
CA ILE A 283 -8.27 3.46 9.91
C ILE A 283 -8.84 3.32 8.50
N PHE A 284 -10.03 3.86 8.27
CA PHE A 284 -10.64 3.86 6.94
C PHE A 284 -10.53 5.22 6.27
N ILE A 285 -9.92 5.24 5.07
CA ILE A 285 -9.74 6.43 4.25
C ILE A 285 -10.42 6.27 2.88
N SER A 286 -11.19 7.28 2.46
CA SER A 286 -11.85 7.27 1.16
C SER A 286 -11.60 8.54 0.35
N ARG A 287 -11.87 8.46 -0.96
CA ARG A 287 -12.02 9.66 -1.79
C ARG A 287 -13.28 10.42 -1.39
N VAL A 288 -13.22 11.73 -1.50
CA VAL A 288 -14.37 12.62 -1.31
C VAL A 288 -14.98 12.92 -2.67
N ASN A 289 -16.30 12.78 -2.80
CA ASN A 289 -16.99 13.13 -4.05
C ASN A 289 -16.94 14.64 -4.27
N LYS A 290 -16.95 15.09 -5.54
CA LYS A 290 -16.91 16.53 -5.88
C LYS A 290 -18.03 17.34 -5.22
N SER A 291 -19.19 16.73 -4.95
CA SER A 291 -20.31 17.34 -4.22
C SER A 291 -20.06 17.55 -2.72
N GLU A 292 -19.14 16.78 -2.12
CA GLU A 292 -18.75 16.89 -0.70
C GLU A 292 -17.49 17.76 -0.51
N ALA A 293 -16.74 17.98 -1.59
CA ALA A 293 -15.53 18.77 -1.60
C ALA A 293 -15.90 20.26 -1.64
N GLY A 294 -16.14 20.87 -0.50
CA GLY A 294 -15.96 22.33 -0.41
C GLY A 294 -14.55 22.71 -0.91
N GLN A 295 -14.35 23.91 -1.40
CA GLN A 295 -13.17 24.39 -2.16
C GLN A 295 -11.76 24.17 -1.55
N GLN A 296 -11.61 23.43 -0.44
CA GLN A 296 -10.34 23.27 0.30
C GLN A 296 -9.94 21.83 0.63
N THR A 297 -10.63 20.79 0.14
CA THR A 297 -10.26 19.42 0.48
C THR A 297 -9.47 18.73 -0.64
N SER A 298 -8.44 17.99 -0.27
CA SER A 298 -7.58 17.20 -1.17
C SER A 298 -8.29 16.05 -1.89
N GLY A 299 -9.63 16.00 -1.89
CA GLY A 299 -10.42 14.92 -2.43
C GLY A 299 -10.28 13.58 -1.70
N ARG A 300 -9.77 13.58 -0.46
CA ARG A 300 -9.62 12.40 0.42
C ARG A 300 -10.03 12.75 1.84
N LYS A 301 -10.53 11.76 2.60
CA LYS A 301 -10.89 11.93 4.02
C LYS A 301 -10.74 10.64 4.80
N VAL A 302 -10.18 10.72 5.99
CA VAL A 302 -10.26 9.65 7.00
C VAL A 302 -11.68 9.66 7.54
N ARG A 303 -12.44 8.61 7.23
CA ARG A 303 -13.86 8.50 7.58
C ARG A 303 -14.08 7.85 8.94
N GLN A 304 -13.21 6.91 9.30
CA GLN A 304 -13.31 6.16 10.55
C GLN A 304 -11.92 5.90 11.11
N VAL A 305 -11.81 6.03 12.43
CA VAL A 305 -10.72 5.50 13.23
C VAL A 305 -11.37 4.70 14.35
N ALA A 306 -11.27 3.38 14.31
CA ALA A 306 -12.03 2.48 15.14
C ALA A 306 -11.13 1.53 15.93
N LEU A 307 -11.27 1.48 17.26
CA LEU A 307 -10.66 0.44 18.08
C LEU A 307 -11.46 -0.85 17.97
N VAL A 308 -10.75 -1.97 17.81
CA VAL A 308 -11.34 -3.30 17.80
C VAL A 308 -11.45 -3.78 19.25
N SER A 309 -12.65 -3.95 19.77
CA SER A 309 -12.87 -4.37 21.16
C SER A 309 -13.25 -5.84 21.30
N GLY A 310 -13.48 -6.56 20.21
CA GLY A 310 -13.79 -7.98 20.25
C GLY A 310 -14.46 -8.50 18.99
N TYR A 311 -14.87 -9.77 19.04
CA TYR A 311 -15.62 -10.46 17.99
C TYR A 311 -16.76 -11.28 18.60
N ASP A 312 -17.97 -11.02 18.16
CA ASP A 312 -19.19 -11.76 18.53
C ASP A 312 -19.36 -12.94 17.55
N VAL A 313 -19.13 -14.15 18.06
CA VAL A 313 -19.19 -15.38 17.25
C VAL A 313 -20.62 -15.71 16.82
N GLU A 314 -21.62 -15.42 17.64
CA GLU A 314 -23.03 -15.71 17.32
C GLU A 314 -23.56 -14.83 16.21
N LYS A 315 -23.12 -13.57 16.18
CA LYS A 315 -23.53 -12.57 15.17
C LYS A 315 -22.56 -12.49 13.98
N ASP A 316 -21.44 -13.20 14.02
CA ASP A 316 -20.34 -13.07 13.05
C ASP A 316 -19.95 -11.60 12.82
N ALA A 317 -19.71 -10.87 13.89
CA ALA A 317 -19.53 -9.42 13.86
C ALA A 317 -18.39 -8.93 14.76
N TYR A 318 -17.57 -8.02 14.23
CA TYR A 318 -16.55 -7.32 15.01
C TYR A 318 -17.18 -6.20 15.83
N GLN A 319 -16.74 -6.08 17.07
CA GLN A 319 -17.13 -5.00 17.97
C GLN A 319 -16.12 -3.85 17.84
N LEU A 320 -16.61 -2.67 17.47
CA LEU A 320 -15.81 -1.50 17.16
C LEU A 320 -16.22 -0.30 18.03
N VAL A 321 -15.22 0.40 18.56
CA VAL A 321 -15.40 1.70 19.19
C VAL A 321 -15.04 2.78 18.17
N THR A 322 -16.03 3.44 17.61
CA THR A 322 -15.90 4.46 16.57
C THR A 322 -16.02 5.89 17.07
N GLU A 323 -16.50 6.09 18.31
CA GLU A 323 -16.57 7.40 18.96
C GLU A 323 -15.18 7.86 19.39
N GLU A 324 -14.66 8.94 18.79
CA GLU A 324 -13.29 9.41 18.99
C GLU A 324 -12.96 9.69 20.47
N LEU A 325 -13.87 10.34 21.21
CA LEU A 325 -13.67 10.63 22.64
C LEU A 325 -13.60 9.36 23.49
N LYS A 326 -14.46 8.39 23.21
CA LYS A 326 -14.45 7.09 23.90
C LYS A 326 -13.19 6.30 23.59
N ALA A 327 -12.75 6.27 22.33
CA ALA A 327 -11.52 5.64 21.93
C ALA A 327 -10.30 6.28 22.63
N LEU A 328 -10.23 7.62 22.72
CA LEU A 328 -9.17 8.33 23.44
C LEU A 328 -9.15 7.99 24.94
N THR A 329 -10.31 7.92 25.57
CA THR A 329 -10.43 7.54 26.99
C THR A 329 -9.88 6.14 27.21
N ILE A 330 -10.32 5.16 26.42
CA ILE A 330 -9.85 3.76 26.50
C ILE A 330 -8.33 3.70 26.28
N LEU A 331 -7.80 4.40 25.30
CA LEU A 331 -6.36 4.41 25.03
C LEU A 331 -5.56 5.06 26.17
N ARG A 332 -6.08 6.08 26.84
CA ARG A 332 -5.39 6.75 27.95
C ARG A 332 -5.42 5.93 29.24
N GLU A 333 -6.52 5.26 29.54
CA GLU A 333 -6.70 4.45 30.74
C GLU A 333 -6.04 3.09 30.67
N GLY A 334 -5.79 2.54 29.51
CA GLY A 334 -5.18 1.23 29.27
C GLY A 334 -6.08 0.35 28.41
N TYR A 335 -5.75 0.29 27.11
CA TYR A 335 -6.42 -0.59 26.17
C TYR A 335 -5.92 -2.03 26.34
N SER A 336 -6.84 -2.96 26.57
CA SER A 336 -6.60 -4.39 26.40
C SER A 336 -7.68 -4.95 25.49
N ASN A 337 -7.29 -5.74 24.48
CA ASN A 337 -8.28 -6.54 23.77
C ASN A 337 -8.89 -7.52 24.76
N ALA A 338 -10.21 -7.51 24.88
CA ALA A 338 -10.92 -8.58 25.58
C ALA A 338 -10.64 -9.89 24.79
N THR A 339 -9.86 -10.78 25.38
CA THR A 339 -9.61 -12.14 24.87
C THR A 339 -10.86 -12.99 24.89
#